data_2dfd09685731aa75c7e80bed5ff21e70
#
_entry.id   2dfd09685731aa75c7e80bed5ff21e70
#
_cell.length_a   1.000
_cell.length_b   1.000
_cell.length_c   1.000
_cell.angle_alpha   90.00
_cell.angle_beta   90.00
_cell.angle_gamma   90.00
#
_symmetry.space_group_name_H-M   'P 1'
#
loop_
_entity.id
_entity.type
_entity.pdbx_description
1 polymer ?
#
loop_
_entity_poly.entity_id
_entity_poly.type
_entity_poly.pdbx_seq_one_letter_code
_entity_poly.pdbx_strand_id
1 'polypeptide(L)'
;MAAIMVVSASGTKLAGHGVGQCRSLGHPNADVVGAKAKLVQFGALGGRVGVNQRRRGCIVAASPPKDDGIRSGEPLTREDLVGYLASGCKPKERWRIGSEHEKFGFKVDTLEPMAYDQIKLLLEGMSKRFEWERVMEGDNIIGLTYDGQSVSLEPGGQFELSGAPLRTIHETCAEVNSHLYQVKTVAEELGLGFAGIGFQPKWSVAETPIMPKGRYEIMRNYMPKVGTYGLDMMFRTCTVQVNLDFDSEEDMIKKFRVGLALQPIATAIFANSPFTEGKPNGYLSYRSHIWTDVDNNRSGDLPFVFEDGFGFDKYVDYALNVPMYFVYRNGKYVDCSGLSFKDFLEGKLSVLPGDRPTLNDWENHLTTIFPEVRLKRYLEMRGADGGPWRRLCALPAFWTGILYDEESLQGALDIISDWTEKERAMLRNKVPKQGLNVPFRDGLLKHVAQDVFKLAKDGLTRRGLNEEGFLKDIEETVRTGVTSAEHLLKLYHEKWGESVDPVFEHLLY
;
A
#
# COMPACT_ATOMS: atom_id res chain seq x y z
N MET A 1 20.81 42.31 -3.28
CA MET A 1 20.34 43.66 -2.97
C MET A 1 18.84 43.62 -2.80
N ALA A 2 18.39 43.95 -1.61
CA ALA A 2 17.01 43.88 -1.14
C ALA A 2 16.14 45.00 -1.74
N ALA A 3 14.84 44.77 -1.87
CA ALA A 3 13.83 45.79 -1.65
C ALA A 3 12.47 45.17 -1.33
N ILE A 4 12.09 45.34 -0.09
CA ILE A 4 10.75 45.15 0.48
C ILE A 4 9.92 46.37 0.07
N MET A 5 8.67 46.14 -0.36
CA MET A 5 7.65 47.20 -0.36
C MET A 5 6.40 46.71 0.37
N VAL A 6 6.15 47.39 1.49
CA VAL A 6 4.90 47.39 2.27
C VAL A 6 3.99 48.49 1.69
N VAL A 7 2.71 48.19 1.46
CA VAL A 7 1.68 49.25 1.28
C VAL A 7 0.54 48.98 2.25
N SER A 8 0.28 50.02 3.04
CA SER A 8 -0.71 50.08 4.11
C SER A 8 -2.12 50.41 3.66
N ALA A 9 -3.06 50.03 4.50
CA ALA A 9 -4.53 50.24 4.41
C ALA A 9 -4.93 51.67 4.86
N SER A 10 -6.07 52.13 4.32
CA SER A 10 -6.97 53.13 4.90
C SER A 10 -8.40 52.54 4.75
N GLY A 11 -9.31 52.41 5.68
CA GLY A 11 -9.71 53.24 6.79
C GLY A 11 -11.05 53.90 6.49
N THR A 12 -12.22 53.38 7.01
CA THR A 12 -13.38 54.21 7.31
C THR A 12 -14.18 53.67 8.50
N LYS A 13 -14.48 54.61 9.42
CA LYS A 13 -15.22 54.46 10.69
C LYS A 13 -16.73 54.53 10.51
N LEU A 14 -17.49 53.98 11.50
CA LEU A 14 -18.64 54.60 12.21
C LEU A 14 -19.00 53.61 13.36
N ALA A 15 -18.80 53.95 14.62
CA ALA A 15 -19.63 54.56 15.66
C ALA A 15 -20.83 53.66 16.09
N GLY A 16 -21.10 53.31 17.31
CA GLY A 16 -20.79 53.85 18.62
C GLY A 16 -21.53 53.11 19.74
N HIS A 17 -21.13 53.43 20.98
CA HIS A 17 -21.76 53.33 22.36
C HIS A 17 -21.89 51.93 22.99
N GLY A 18 -21.41 51.66 24.18
CA GLY A 18 -21.29 52.39 25.43
C GLY A 18 -20.68 51.53 26.53
N VAL A 19 -19.83 52.16 27.26
CA VAL A 19 -19.61 52.30 28.71
C VAL A 19 -19.61 51.09 29.66
N GLY A 20 -18.48 50.95 30.36
CA GLY A 20 -18.36 50.17 31.62
C GLY A 20 -16.90 50.10 32.10
N GLN A 21 -16.53 51.02 32.99
CA GLN A 21 -15.25 51.18 33.70
C GLN A 21 -15.00 50.03 34.71
N CYS A 22 -13.80 49.59 34.99
CA CYS A 22 -12.79 50.09 35.94
C CYS A 22 -11.76 49.01 36.25
N ARG A 23 -10.56 49.23 36.21
CA ARG A 23 -9.43 49.65 37.08
C ARG A 23 -8.16 48.86 36.82
N SER A 24 -7.15 49.66 36.65
CA SER A 24 -5.71 49.40 36.56
C SER A 24 -5.11 48.70 37.77
N LEU A 25 -4.03 47.96 37.57
CA LEU A 25 -2.78 48.08 38.36
C LEU A 25 -1.65 47.22 37.74
N GLY A 26 -0.57 47.90 37.38
CA GLY A 26 0.80 47.61 37.74
C GLY A 26 1.64 46.68 36.85
N HIS A 27 2.44 47.27 35.97
CA HIS A 27 3.74 46.70 35.53
C HIS A 27 4.75 46.77 36.67
N PRO A 28 5.79 45.89 36.75
CA PRO A 28 7.04 46.18 36.05
C PRO A 28 7.82 44.98 35.48
N ASN A 29 8.51 45.32 34.37
CA ASN A 29 9.86 44.93 33.92
C ASN A 29 10.41 43.49 34.01
N ALA A 30 10.75 43.03 32.79
CA ALA A 30 12.08 42.52 32.34
C ALA A 30 12.63 41.23 33.02
N ASP A 31 12.75 40.15 32.22
CA ASP A 31 14.09 39.68 31.83
C ASP A 31 13.99 38.53 30.81
N VAL A 32 14.79 38.68 29.76
CA VAL A 32 15.04 37.67 28.75
C VAL A 32 15.99 36.62 29.35
N VAL A 33 15.50 35.38 29.52
CA VAL A 33 16.37 34.24 29.80
C VAL A 33 16.00 33.11 28.83
N GLY A 34 16.96 32.77 27.98
CA GLY A 34 16.87 31.70 27.01
C GLY A 34 16.63 30.33 27.60
N ALA A 35 15.56 29.67 27.17
CA ALA A 35 15.30 28.28 27.51
C ALA A 35 16.06 27.37 26.51
N LYS A 36 17.21 26.86 26.94
CA LYS A 36 17.89 25.72 26.31
C LYS A 36 17.03 24.46 26.48
N ALA A 37 16.60 23.89 25.38
CA ALA A 37 16.00 22.57 25.37
C ALA A 37 17.01 21.55 25.92
N LYS A 38 16.67 20.90 27.02
CA LYS A 38 17.42 19.76 27.56
C LYS A 38 17.08 18.52 26.75
N LEU A 39 18.08 18.04 26.00
CA LEU A 39 18.12 16.69 25.46
C LEU A 39 18.15 15.72 26.64
N VAL A 40 17.10 14.89 26.78
CA VAL A 40 17.10 13.79 27.75
C VAL A 40 17.83 12.63 27.08
N GLN A 41 19.09 12.41 27.47
CA GLN A 41 19.84 11.19 27.17
C GLN A 41 19.23 10.04 27.99
N PHE A 42 18.64 9.05 27.32
CA PHE A 42 18.39 7.75 27.91
C PHE A 42 19.68 6.97 27.95
N GLY A 43 20.19 6.74 29.16
CA GLY A 43 21.37 5.96 29.42
C GLY A 43 21.19 4.49 29.04
N ALA A 44 22.19 3.97 28.32
CA ALA A 44 22.32 2.56 28.02
C ALA A 44 22.60 1.77 29.30
N LEU A 45 21.66 0.90 29.69
CA LEU A 45 21.94 -0.20 30.62
C LEU A 45 22.27 -1.44 29.79
N GLY A 46 23.54 -1.75 29.75
CA GLY A 46 24.04 -2.94 29.11
C GLY A 46 23.66 -4.22 29.87
N GLY A 47 22.97 -5.09 29.19
CA GLY A 47 22.75 -6.48 29.57
C GLY A 47 22.81 -7.34 28.34
N ARG A 48 23.99 -7.86 27.98
CA ARG A 48 24.15 -8.90 26.96
C ARG A 48 23.52 -10.18 27.50
N VAL A 49 22.32 -10.52 27.06
CA VAL A 49 21.81 -11.89 27.06
C VAL A 49 21.80 -12.36 25.62
N GLY A 50 22.76 -13.17 25.25
CA GLY A 50 22.82 -13.82 23.95
C GLY A 50 21.67 -14.84 23.84
N VAL A 51 20.66 -14.55 23.04
CA VAL A 51 19.75 -15.55 22.52
C VAL A 51 19.81 -15.44 20.99
N ASN A 52 20.60 -16.32 20.43
CA ASN A 52 20.68 -16.57 19.00
C ASN A 52 19.40 -17.30 18.55
N GLN A 53 18.28 -16.61 18.52
CA GLN A 53 17.11 -17.01 17.71
C GLN A 53 17.24 -16.31 16.37
N ARG A 54 17.69 -17.08 15.37
CA ARG A 54 17.52 -16.68 13.97
C ARG A 54 16.02 -16.39 13.76
N ARG A 55 15.63 -15.12 13.80
CA ARG A 55 14.33 -14.67 13.32
C ARG A 55 14.29 -15.06 11.85
N ARG A 56 13.49 -16.07 11.49
CA ARG A 56 13.12 -16.32 10.10
C ARG A 56 12.33 -15.10 9.67
N GLY A 57 13.01 -14.20 8.95
CA GLY A 57 12.41 -12.91 8.52
C GLY A 57 11.28 -13.14 7.53
N CYS A 58 10.31 -12.26 7.58
CA CYS A 58 9.43 -11.97 6.45
C CYS A 58 10.29 -11.82 5.19
N ILE A 59 9.77 -12.28 4.04
CA ILE A 59 10.38 -11.99 2.75
C ILE A 59 10.32 -10.49 2.59
N VAL A 60 11.49 -9.88 2.60
CA VAL A 60 11.63 -8.45 2.35
C VAL A 60 11.47 -8.23 0.85
N ALA A 61 10.40 -7.58 0.44
CA ALA A 61 10.07 -7.34 -0.98
C ALA A 61 11.21 -6.66 -1.77
N ALA A 62 12.09 -5.95 -1.06
CA ALA A 62 13.24 -5.25 -1.63
C ALA A 62 14.35 -6.18 -2.13
N SER A 63 14.50 -7.37 -1.53
CA SER A 63 15.64 -8.26 -1.84
C SER A 63 15.39 -9.10 -3.09
N PRO A 64 16.41 -9.34 -3.92
CA PRO A 64 16.35 -10.43 -4.90
C PRO A 64 16.00 -11.75 -4.22
N PRO A 65 15.33 -12.68 -4.91
CA PRO A 65 15.10 -14.01 -4.38
C PRO A 65 16.42 -14.64 -3.88
N LYS A 66 16.37 -15.34 -2.76
CA LYS A 66 17.55 -16.07 -2.29
C LYS A 66 17.83 -17.19 -3.27
N ASP A 67 19.10 -17.33 -3.64
CA ASP A 67 19.57 -18.51 -4.37
C ASP A 67 19.82 -19.60 -3.32
N ASP A 68 18.86 -20.50 -3.15
CA ASP A 68 19.00 -21.65 -2.27
C ASP A 68 19.87 -22.70 -2.98
N GLY A 69 21.17 -22.42 -3.16
CA GLY A 69 22.14 -23.30 -3.79
C GLY A 69 22.36 -24.65 -3.09
N ILE A 70 21.58 -24.95 -2.07
CA ILE A 70 21.56 -26.23 -1.37
C ILE A 70 20.15 -26.82 -1.55
N ARG A 71 20.00 -27.66 -2.55
CA ARG A 71 18.83 -28.51 -2.71
C ARG A 71 18.88 -29.58 -1.61
N SER A 72 18.07 -29.43 -0.58
CA SER A 72 17.77 -30.51 0.35
C SER A 72 17.00 -31.60 -0.42
N GLY A 73 17.46 -32.83 -0.37
CA GLY A 73 17.24 -33.93 -1.29
C GLY A 73 15.82 -34.44 -1.57
N GLU A 74 14.75 -33.90 -0.99
CA GLU A 74 13.39 -34.35 -1.27
C GLU A 74 12.66 -33.32 -2.14
N PRO A 75 12.00 -33.75 -3.27
CA PRO A 75 11.16 -32.89 -4.07
C PRO A 75 9.99 -32.32 -3.26
N LEU A 76 9.64 -31.04 -3.48
CA LEU A 76 8.43 -30.45 -2.91
C LEU A 76 7.18 -31.23 -3.37
N THR A 77 6.32 -31.49 -2.42
CA THR A 77 5.00 -32.08 -2.65
C THR A 77 3.93 -30.99 -2.60
N ARG A 78 2.70 -31.31 -3.05
CA ARG A 78 1.56 -30.42 -2.91
C ARG A 78 1.26 -30.15 -1.41
N GLU A 79 1.44 -31.14 -0.57
CA GLU A 79 1.27 -31.06 0.88
C GLU A 79 2.24 -30.07 1.52
N ASP A 80 3.47 -29.95 1.02
CA ASP A 80 4.44 -28.93 1.47
C ASP A 80 3.96 -27.51 1.12
N LEU A 81 3.34 -27.32 -0.06
CA LEU A 81 2.78 -26.04 -0.48
C LEU A 81 1.59 -25.64 0.38
N VAL A 82 0.70 -26.56 0.70
CA VAL A 82 -0.41 -26.38 1.64
C VAL A 82 0.13 -26.09 3.04
N GLY A 83 1.09 -26.87 3.51
CA GLY A 83 1.78 -26.67 4.79
C GLY A 83 2.44 -25.31 4.92
N TYR A 84 2.99 -24.77 3.81
CA TYR A 84 3.54 -23.41 3.78
C TYR A 84 2.47 -22.36 4.10
N LEU A 85 1.28 -22.42 3.48
CA LEU A 85 0.18 -21.49 3.77
C LEU A 85 -0.34 -21.68 5.20
N ALA A 86 -0.57 -22.93 5.62
CA ALA A 86 -1.03 -23.27 6.96
C ALA A 86 -0.07 -22.83 8.06
N SER A 87 1.24 -22.73 7.77
CA SER A 87 2.24 -22.21 8.70
C SER A 87 2.06 -20.71 9.04
N GLY A 88 1.15 -20.02 8.35
CA GLY A 88 0.70 -18.67 8.67
C GLY A 88 -0.22 -18.61 9.88
N CYS A 89 -0.92 -19.69 10.22
CA CYS A 89 -1.80 -19.76 11.39
C CYS A 89 -1.01 -19.47 12.68
N LYS A 90 -1.52 -18.53 13.47
CA LYS A 90 -0.88 -18.13 14.73
C LYS A 90 -1.93 -17.59 15.72
N PRO A 91 -1.77 -17.82 17.02
CA PRO A 91 -2.72 -17.34 18.01
C PRO A 91 -2.83 -15.81 18.00
N LYS A 92 -3.99 -15.29 18.39
CA LYS A 92 -4.38 -13.88 18.30
C LYS A 92 -3.37 -12.92 18.94
N GLU A 93 -2.72 -13.30 20.02
CA GLU A 93 -1.69 -12.50 20.72
C GLU A 93 -0.44 -12.27 19.85
N ARG A 94 -0.24 -13.12 18.85
CA ARG A 94 0.87 -13.04 17.90
C ARG A 94 0.52 -12.38 16.58
N TRP A 95 -0.73 -11.95 16.40
CA TRP A 95 -1.16 -11.23 15.22
C TRP A 95 -0.42 -9.90 15.10
N ARG A 96 -0.15 -9.54 13.86
CA ARG A 96 0.56 -8.30 13.48
C ARG A 96 -0.18 -7.62 12.35
N ILE A 97 0.10 -6.35 12.19
CA ILE A 97 -0.38 -5.49 11.13
C ILE A 97 0.86 -5.09 10.33
N GLY A 98 0.91 -5.44 9.05
CA GLY A 98 1.89 -4.92 8.11
C GLY A 98 1.21 -3.91 7.19
N SER A 99 1.89 -2.82 6.84
CA SER A 99 1.39 -1.88 5.85
C SER A 99 2.43 -1.67 4.75
N GLU A 100 1.94 -1.54 3.52
CA GLU A 100 2.76 -1.21 2.37
C GLU A 100 2.20 0.05 1.74
N HIS A 101 3.06 0.96 1.30
CA HIS A 101 2.60 2.12 0.55
C HIS A 101 3.62 2.59 -0.48
N GLU A 102 3.11 2.91 -1.63
CA GLU A 102 3.84 3.40 -2.78
C GLU A 102 3.59 4.91 -2.98
N LYS A 103 4.54 5.59 -3.60
CA LYS A 103 4.46 7.01 -3.93
C LYS A 103 5.23 7.36 -5.18
N PHE A 104 4.72 8.33 -5.95
CA PHE A 104 5.40 8.82 -7.15
C PHE A 104 6.43 9.88 -6.79
N GLY A 105 7.67 9.64 -7.17
CA GLY A 105 8.74 10.62 -7.03
C GLY A 105 8.88 11.49 -8.27
N PHE A 106 9.15 12.79 -8.07
CA PHE A 106 9.29 13.77 -9.15
C PHE A 106 10.30 14.87 -8.81
N LYS A 107 10.80 15.56 -9.82
CA LYS A 107 11.61 16.77 -9.67
C LYS A 107 10.70 17.96 -9.38
N VAL A 108 10.96 18.69 -8.30
CA VAL A 108 10.06 19.77 -7.84
C VAL A 108 9.99 20.93 -8.83
N ASP A 109 11.08 21.23 -9.53
CA ASP A 109 11.19 22.37 -10.46
C ASP A 109 10.53 22.11 -11.83
N THR A 110 10.55 20.86 -12.33
CA THR A 110 10.08 20.52 -13.68
C THR A 110 8.85 19.62 -13.68
N LEU A 111 8.50 19.01 -12.56
CA LEU A 111 7.48 17.99 -12.41
C LEU A 111 7.73 16.75 -13.29
N GLU A 112 8.97 16.51 -13.70
CA GLU A 112 9.38 15.32 -14.43
C GLU A 112 9.58 14.12 -13.48
N PRO A 113 9.45 12.87 -13.94
CA PRO A 113 9.71 11.70 -13.12
C PRO A 113 11.18 11.64 -12.68
N MET A 114 11.41 11.06 -11.49
CA MET A 114 12.78 10.77 -11.06
C MET A 114 13.39 9.68 -11.93
N ALA A 115 14.57 9.96 -12.51
CA ALA A 115 15.38 8.91 -13.13
C ALA A 115 16.08 8.05 -12.07
N TYR A 116 16.55 6.87 -12.47
CA TYR A 116 17.22 5.93 -11.53
C TYR A 116 18.42 6.57 -10.81
N ASP A 117 19.20 7.41 -11.49
CA ASP A 117 20.37 8.07 -10.86
C ASP A 117 19.97 8.95 -9.66
N GLN A 118 18.83 9.63 -9.74
CA GLN A 118 18.31 10.44 -8.63
C GLN A 118 17.76 9.54 -7.50
N ILE A 119 17.09 8.46 -7.85
CA ILE A 119 16.63 7.46 -6.88
C ILE A 119 17.82 6.80 -6.17
N LYS A 120 18.89 6.49 -6.90
CA LYS A 120 20.14 5.98 -6.35
C LYS A 120 20.73 6.93 -5.31
N LEU A 121 20.82 8.22 -5.62
CA LEU A 121 21.29 9.25 -4.68
C LEU A 121 20.40 9.33 -3.43
N LEU A 122 19.08 9.23 -3.60
CA LEU A 122 18.13 9.20 -2.50
C LEU A 122 18.36 7.99 -1.59
N LEU A 123 18.44 6.78 -2.16
CA LEU A 123 18.70 5.54 -1.41
C LEU A 123 20.06 5.59 -0.68
N GLU A 124 21.10 6.07 -1.34
CA GLU A 124 22.43 6.26 -0.74
C GLU A 124 22.39 7.26 0.41
N GLY A 125 21.67 8.37 0.25
CA GLY A 125 21.49 9.40 1.27
C GLY A 125 20.74 8.85 2.50
N MET A 126 19.67 8.09 2.28
CA MET A 126 18.91 7.43 3.35
C MET A 126 19.79 6.39 4.09
N SER A 127 20.50 5.54 3.34
CA SER A 127 21.43 4.54 3.91
C SER A 127 22.48 5.20 4.80
N LYS A 128 23.08 6.29 4.35
CA LYS A 128 24.14 6.99 5.07
C LYS A 128 23.66 7.70 6.34
N ARG A 129 22.44 8.28 6.33
CA ARG A 129 21.92 9.12 7.44
C ARG A 129 21.14 8.36 8.48
N PHE A 130 20.42 7.32 8.05
CA PHE A 130 19.45 6.61 8.87
C PHE A 130 19.79 5.14 9.04
N GLU A 131 21.01 4.75 8.71
CA GLU A 131 21.58 3.40 8.95
C GLU A 131 20.83 2.26 8.23
N TRP A 132 20.13 2.58 7.12
CA TRP A 132 19.53 1.54 6.30
C TRP A 132 20.59 0.70 5.59
N GLU A 133 20.42 -0.61 5.61
CA GLU A 133 21.25 -1.55 4.87
C GLU A 133 20.85 -1.55 3.39
N ARG A 134 21.84 -1.53 2.49
CA ARG A 134 21.61 -1.49 1.04
C ARG A 134 21.26 -2.87 0.50
N VAL A 135 20.26 -2.91 -0.37
CA VAL A 135 19.91 -4.09 -1.18
C VAL A 135 20.42 -3.86 -2.60
N MET A 136 21.25 -4.78 -3.08
CA MET A 136 21.91 -4.65 -4.37
C MET A 136 21.43 -5.73 -5.35
N GLU A 137 21.33 -5.37 -6.64
CA GLU A 137 21.24 -6.31 -7.75
C GLU A 137 22.36 -5.97 -8.75
N GLY A 138 23.40 -6.80 -8.80
CA GLY A 138 24.66 -6.43 -9.44
C GLY A 138 25.25 -5.17 -8.81
N ASP A 139 25.54 -4.16 -9.63
CA ASP A 139 26.07 -2.86 -9.20
C ASP A 139 24.98 -1.83 -8.87
N ASN A 140 23.72 -2.22 -9.01
CA ASN A 140 22.61 -1.31 -8.78
C ASN A 140 22.06 -1.45 -7.35
N ILE A 141 21.89 -0.32 -6.64
CA ILE A 141 21.12 -0.26 -5.41
C ILE A 141 19.63 -0.27 -5.77
N ILE A 142 18.91 -1.30 -5.33
CA ILE A 142 17.50 -1.51 -5.69
C ILE A 142 16.53 -1.40 -4.52
N GLY A 143 17.05 -1.13 -3.34
CA GLY A 143 16.26 -1.01 -2.13
C GLY A 143 17.11 -0.86 -0.88
N LEU A 144 16.42 -0.81 0.24
CA LEU A 144 17.01 -0.69 1.58
C LEU A 144 16.26 -1.61 2.55
N THR A 145 16.94 -2.05 3.62
CA THR A 145 16.32 -2.78 4.74
C THR A 145 16.72 -2.19 6.08
N TYR A 146 15.77 -2.15 7.02
CA TYR A 146 16.00 -1.66 8.38
C TYR A 146 14.97 -2.24 9.34
N ASP A 147 15.39 -2.91 10.40
CA ASP A 147 14.55 -3.43 11.51
C ASP A 147 13.22 -4.09 11.09
N GLY A 148 13.27 -4.95 10.08
CA GLY A 148 12.11 -5.68 9.55
C GLY A 148 11.26 -4.91 8.53
N GLN A 149 11.63 -3.68 8.20
CA GLN A 149 11.07 -2.89 7.11
C GLN A 149 11.96 -2.98 5.87
N SER A 150 11.37 -2.68 4.72
CA SER A 150 12.14 -2.48 3.50
C SER A 150 11.61 -1.33 2.66
N VAL A 151 12.53 -0.67 1.97
CA VAL A 151 12.21 0.24 0.88
C VAL A 151 12.56 -0.47 -0.42
N SER A 152 11.62 -0.49 -1.36
CA SER A 152 11.84 -1.06 -2.68
C SER A 152 11.45 -0.08 -3.80
N LEU A 153 11.86 -0.41 -5.02
CA LEU A 153 11.49 0.31 -6.21
C LEU A 153 10.54 -0.55 -7.01
N GLU A 154 9.40 0.01 -7.40
CA GLU A 154 8.50 -0.58 -8.37
C GLU A 154 8.97 -0.24 -9.81
N PRO A 155 8.45 -0.91 -10.86
CA PRO A 155 9.01 -0.82 -12.21
C PRO A 155 9.20 0.61 -12.76
N GLY A 156 8.29 1.51 -12.46
CA GLY A 156 8.33 2.93 -12.88
C GLY A 156 9.01 3.87 -11.88
N GLY A 157 9.70 3.32 -10.87
CA GLY A 157 10.35 4.13 -9.84
C GLY A 157 9.40 4.54 -8.71
N GLN A 158 8.19 3.99 -8.65
CA GLN A 158 7.33 4.17 -7.49
C GLN A 158 8.11 3.68 -6.27
N PHE A 159 8.19 4.54 -5.27
CA PHE A 159 9.01 4.34 -4.09
C PHE A 159 8.14 3.72 -2.99
N GLU A 160 8.39 2.45 -2.68
CA GLU A 160 7.58 1.66 -1.77
C GLU A 160 8.24 1.53 -0.40
N LEU A 161 7.44 1.68 0.66
CA LEU A 161 7.75 1.14 1.98
C LEU A 161 6.94 -0.15 2.17
N SER A 162 7.61 -1.26 2.42
CA SER A 162 7.00 -2.46 3.02
C SER A 162 7.34 -2.45 4.51
N GLY A 163 6.35 -2.16 5.35
CA GLY A 163 6.50 -1.95 6.79
C GLY A 163 6.76 -3.24 7.56
N ALA A 164 7.26 -3.09 8.77
CA ALA A 164 7.45 -4.19 9.71
C ALA A 164 6.11 -4.76 10.18
N PRO A 165 6.05 -6.04 10.62
CA PRO A 165 4.88 -6.62 11.25
C PRO A 165 4.71 -6.07 12.68
N LEU A 166 3.84 -5.07 12.85
CA LEU A 166 3.64 -4.31 14.07
C LEU A 166 2.38 -4.75 14.84
N ARG A 167 2.25 -4.33 16.10
CA ARG A 167 1.15 -4.78 16.98
C ARG A 167 -0.06 -3.86 16.94
N THR A 168 0.15 -2.57 16.71
CA THR A 168 -0.86 -1.53 16.83
C THR A 168 -0.83 -0.58 15.65
N ILE A 169 -1.96 0.08 15.38
CA ILE A 169 -2.03 1.14 14.36
C ILE A 169 -1.16 2.34 14.77
N HIS A 170 -0.99 2.58 16.08
CA HIS A 170 -0.07 3.61 16.56
C HIS A 170 1.38 3.36 16.14
N GLU A 171 1.86 2.11 16.26
CA GLU A 171 3.18 1.71 15.81
C GLU A 171 3.30 1.81 14.28
N THR A 172 2.29 1.35 13.53
CA THR A 172 2.23 1.47 12.07
C THR A 172 2.28 2.94 11.62
N CYS A 173 1.50 3.81 12.27
CA CYS A 173 1.51 5.23 11.95
C CYS A 173 2.85 5.91 12.31
N ALA A 174 3.48 5.51 13.42
CA ALA A 174 4.81 6.00 13.78
C ALA A 174 5.87 5.58 12.76
N GLU A 175 5.81 4.35 12.24
CA GLU A 175 6.67 3.85 11.17
C GLU A 175 6.49 4.66 9.88
N VAL A 176 5.25 4.85 9.42
CA VAL A 176 4.93 5.67 8.24
C VAL A 176 5.48 7.09 8.41
N ASN A 177 5.25 7.74 9.55
CA ASN A 177 5.74 9.08 9.82
C ASN A 177 7.27 9.14 9.82
N SER A 178 7.94 8.17 10.45
CA SER A 178 9.40 8.10 10.46
C SER A 178 9.98 7.94 9.05
N HIS A 179 9.39 7.05 8.26
CA HIS A 179 9.81 6.83 6.87
C HIS A 179 9.61 8.09 6.01
N LEU A 180 8.43 8.72 6.07
CA LEU A 180 8.16 9.94 5.30
C LEU A 180 9.11 11.09 5.70
N TYR A 181 9.41 11.24 6.99
CA TYR A 181 10.39 12.21 7.47
C TYR A 181 11.79 11.95 6.89
N GLN A 182 12.24 10.68 6.91
CA GLN A 182 13.56 10.28 6.39
C GLN A 182 13.66 10.53 4.88
N VAL A 183 12.64 10.11 4.13
CA VAL A 183 12.57 10.32 2.67
C VAL A 183 12.58 11.81 2.35
N LYS A 184 11.70 12.58 2.99
CA LYS A 184 11.59 14.04 2.78
C LYS A 184 12.90 14.76 3.05
N THR A 185 13.56 14.42 4.17
CA THR A 185 14.85 15.06 4.56
C THR A 185 15.92 14.91 3.49
N VAL A 186 16.00 13.75 2.82
CA VAL A 186 17.00 13.54 1.75
C VAL A 186 16.49 14.10 0.41
N ALA A 187 15.20 13.93 0.12
CA ALA A 187 14.60 14.36 -1.13
C ALA A 187 14.67 15.90 -1.32
N GLU A 188 14.38 16.67 -0.27
CA GLU A 188 14.45 18.15 -0.32
C GLU A 188 15.84 18.65 -0.71
N GLU A 189 16.92 18.04 -0.23
CA GLU A 189 18.29 18.41 -0.60
C GLU A 189 18.62 18.08 -2.07
N LEU A 190 17.91 17.12 -2.65
CA LEU A 190 18.07 16.71 -4.05
C LEU A 190 17.09 17.41 -5.01
N GLY A 191 16.24 18.33 -4.49
CA GLY A 191 15.18 18.97 -5.28
C GLY A 191 14.08 18.01 -5.73
N LEU A 192 13.82 16.96 -4.94
CA LEU A 192 12.85 15.91 -5.23
C LEU A 192 11.62 16.01 -4.32
N GLY A 193 10.47 15.61 -4.82
CA GLY A 193 9.21 15.51 -4.08
C GLY A 193 8.54 14.16 -4.31
N PHE A 194 7.56 13.85 -3.47
CA PHE A 194 6.74 12.63 -3.57
C PHE A 194 5.26 12.95 -3.47
N ALA A 195 4.48 12.44 -4.40
CA ALA A 195 3.03 12.60 -4.44
C ALA A 195 2.30 11.31 -4.06
N GLY A 196 1.28 11.45 -3.19
CA GLY A 196 0.40 10.37 -2.76
C GLY A 196 -0.89 10.30 -3.56
N ILE A 197 -0.88 9.59 -4.68
CA ILE A 197 -2.03 9.42 -5.59
C ILE A 197 -2.02 8.01 -6.18
N GLY A 198 -3.18 7.47 -6.54
CA GLY A 198 -3.30 6.07 -6.99
C GLY A 198 -2.85 5.81 -8.42
N PHE A 199 -2.83 6.81 -9.28
CA PHE A 199 -2.34 6.70 -10.65
C PHE A 199 -1.59 7.95 -11.06
N GLN A 200 -0.56 7.80 -11.91
CA GLN A 200 0.29 8.88 -12.38
C GLN A 200 -0.52 9.91 -13.18
N PRO A 201 -0.64 11.18 -12.70
CA PRO A 201 -1.58 12.12 -13.30
C PRO A 201 -1.10 12.75 -14.61
N LYS A 202 0.20 12.77 -14.88
CA LYS A 202 0.80 13.60 -15.95
C LYS A 202 1.55 12.80 -17.01
N TRP A 203 2.42 11.85 -16.61
CA TRP A 203 3.33 11.20 -17.54
C TRP A 203 2.69 9.98 -18.20
N SER A 204 3.03 9.77 -19.48
CA SER A 204 2.74 8.54 -20.23
C SER A 204 3.69 7.40 -19.82
N VAL A 205 3.40 6.18 -20.26
CA VAL A 205 4.31 5.04 -20.09
C VAL A 205 5.67 5.31 -20.74
N ALA A 206 5.69 6.01 -21.89
CA ALA A 206 6.92 6.29 -22.62
C ALA A 206 7.84 7.29 -21.90
N GLU A 207 7.28 8.18 -21.07
CA GLU A 207 8.01 9.16 -20.27
C GLU A 207 8.45 8.61 -18.91
N THR A 208 7.89 7.47 -18.49
CA THR A 208 8.20 6.87 -17.20
C THR A 208 9.48 6.03 -17.28
N PRO A 209 10.49 6.28 -16.41
CA PRO A 209 11.73 5.51 -16.42
C PRO A 209 11.50 4.06 -15.97
N ILE A 210 12.43 3.17 -16.33
CA ILE A 210 12.44 1.77 -15.90
C ILE A 210 13.52 1.57 -14.86
N MET A 211 13.16 0.93 -13.75
CA MET A 211 14.11 0.59 -12.70
C MET A 211 14.93 -0.66 -13.06
N PRO A 212 16.23 -0.72 -12.70
CA PRO A 212 17.14 -1.77 -13.10
C PRO A 212 17.00 -3.03 -12.24
N LYS A 213 15.82 -3.67 -12.29
CA LYS A 213 15.57 -5.00 -11.70
C LYS A 213 15.27 -6.00 -12.82
N GLY A 214 16.03 -7.09 -12.89
CA GLY A 214 15.92 -8.07 -13.98
C GLY A 214 14.54 -8.69 -14.16
N ARG A 215 13.78 -8.86 -13.06
CA ARG A 215 12.39 -9.36 -13.13
C ARG A 215 11.45 -8.43 -13.91
N TYR A 216 11.71 -7.13 -13.92
CA TYR A 216 10.84 -6.15 -14.57
C TYR A 216 10.93 -6.20 -16.09
N GLU A 217 12.09 -6.58 -16.64
CA GLU A 217 12.23 -6.82 -18.08
C GLU A 217 11.37 -8.01 -18.52
N ILE A 218 11.39 -9.11 -17.77
CA ILE A 218 10.56 -10.29 -18.04
C ILE A 218 9.08 -9.92 -18.01
N MET A 219 8.63 -9.24 -16.95
CA MET A 219 7.23 -8.83 -16.79
C MET A 219 6.79 -7.85 -17.89
N ARG A 220 7.62 -6.85 -18.22
CA ARG A 220 7.35 -5.90 -19.31
C ARG A 220 7.14 -6.57 -20.67
N ASN A 221 7.91 -7.62 -20.95
CA ASN A 221 7.82 -8.36 -22.22
C ASN A 221 6.62 -9.33 -22.24
N TYR A 222 6.14 -9.75 -21.08
CA TYR A 222 5.03 -10.70 -20.96
C TYR A 222 3.66 -10.01 -20.85
N MET A 223 3.52 -8.98 -20.02
CA MET A 223 2.24 -8.34 -19.70
C MET A 223 1.42 -7.91 -20.94
N PRO A 224 2.01 -7.29 -21.99
CA PRO A 224 1.24 -6.89 -23.18
C PRO A 224 0.66 -8.05 -24.00
N LYS A 225 1.08 -9.29 -23.71
CA LYS A 225 0.57 -10.50 -24.40
C LYS A 225 -0.69 -11.06 -23.74
N VAL A 226 -0.98 -10.66 -22.50
CA VAL A 226 -2.03 -11.27 -21.68
C VAL A 226 -3.09 -10.30 -21.20
N GLY A 227 -2.88 -8.98 -21.36
CA GLY A 227 -3.85 -7.94 -21.01
C GLY A 227 -3.50 -6.59 -21.61
N THR A 228 -4.46 -5.67 -21.58
CA THR A 228 -4.32 -4.33 -22.19
C THR A 228 -3.52 -3.37 -21.30
N TYR A 229 -3.73 -3.43 -19.99
CA TYR A 229 -3.21 -2.43 -19.04
C TYR A 229 -1.98 -2.87 -18.25
N GLY A 230 -1.31 -3.95 -18.67
CA GLY A 230 -0.16 -4.49 -17.93
C GLY A 230 0.97 -3.48 -17.73
N LEU A 231 1.30 -2.67 -18.73
CA LEU A 231 2.33 -1.63 -18.60
C LEU A 231 1.85 -0.44 -17.76
N ASP A 232 0.60 -0.04 -17.87
CA ASP A 232 0.02 1.00 -17.01
C ASP A 232 0.06 0.60 -15.54
N MET A 233 -0.29 -0.65 -15.25
CA MET A 233 -0.20 -1.20 -13.91
C MET A 233 1.23 -1.14 -13.39
N MET A 234 2.20 -1.62 -14.17
CA MET A 234 3.60 -1.69 -13.75
C MET A 234 4.23 -0.32 -13.50
N PHE A 235 3.94 0.65 -14.36
CA PHE A 235 4.68 1.91 -14.39
C PHE A 235 3.95 3.10 -13.79
N ARG A 236 2.62 3.04 -13.67
CA ARG A 236 1.81 4.23 -13.38
C ARG A 236 0.83 4.07 -12.23
N THR A 237 0.84 2.95 -11.50
CA THR A 237 -0.04 2.78 -10.32
C THR A 237 0.73 2.90 -9.01
N CYS A 238 0.07 3.43 -7.98
CA CYS A 238 0.50 3.38 -6.58
C CYS A 238 -0.66 2.95 -5.69
N THR A 239 -0.36 2.14 -4.69
CA THR A 239 -1.33 1.56 -3.76
C THR A 239 -0.94 1.80 -2.30
N VAL A 240 -1.91 1.60 -1.43
CA VAL A 240 -1.70 1.25 -0.01
C VAL A 240 -2.23 -0.15 0.20
N GLN A 241 -1.48 -1.00 0.88
CA GLN A 241 -1.83 -2.39 1.16
C GLN A 241 -1.72 -2.68 2.65
N VAL A 242 -2.48 -3.67 3.11
CA VAL A 242 -2.50 -4.09 4.51
C VAL A 242 -2.38 -5.59 4.62
N ASN A 243 -1.42 -6.05 5.42
CA ASN A 243 -1.17 -7.45 5.71
C ASN A 243 -1.71 -7.81 7.08
N LEU A 244 -2.61 -8.78 7.15
CA LEU A 244 -3.29 -9.20 8.37
C LEU A 244 -3.23 -10.71 8.57
N ASP A 245 -3.02 -11.11 9.81
CA ASP A 245 -2.87 -12.49 10.24
C ASP A 245 -4.21 -13.19 10.49
N PHE A 246 -4.16 -14.52 10.56
CA PHE A 246 -5.26 -15.41 10.92
C PHE A 246 -4.79 -16.49 11.90
N ASP A 247 -5.71 -17.07 12.67
CA ASP A 247 -5.35 -18.09 13.66
C ASP A 247 -5.48 -19.52 13.13
N SER A 248 -6.38 -19.74 12.20
CA SER A 248 -6.76 -21.04 11.67
C SER A 248 -7.18 -20.94 10.20
N GLU A 249 -7.36 -22.08 9.55
CA GLU A 249 -7.94 -22.12 8.21
C GLU A 249 -9.35 -21.56 8.18
N GLU A 250 -10.18 -21.87 9.19
CA GLU A 250 -11.53 -21.35 9.30
C GLU A 250 -11.56 -19.80 9.43
N ASP A 251 -10.70 -19.24 10.27
CA ASP A 251 -10.57 -17.79 10.43
C ASP A 251 -10.04 -17.14 9.14
N MET A 252 -9.07 -17.77 8.47
CA MET A 252 -8.57 -17.33 7.17
C MET A 252 -9.70 -17.27 6.15
N ILE A 253 -10.56 -18.30 6.06
CA ILE A 253 -11.69 -18.35 5.12
C ILE A 253 -12.66 -17.20 5.38
N LYS A 254 -13.05 -16.97 6.64
CA LYS A 254 -13.96 -15.88 7.04
C LYS A 254 -13.38 -14.51 6.63
N LYS A 255 -12.14 -14.24 7.00
CA LYS A 255 -11.43 -13.00 6.69
C LYS A 255 -11.23 -12.79 5.19
N PHE A 256 -10.93 -13.88 4.45
CA PHE A 256 -10.74 -13.80 3.01
C PHE A 256 -12.05 -13.45 2.29
N ARG A 257 -13.16 -14.10 2.66
CA ARG A 257 -14.50 -13.80 2.12
C ARG A 257 -14.90 -12.36 2.38
N VAL A 258 -14.77 -11.88 3.62
CA VAL A 258 -15.02 -10.47 3.98
C VAL A 258 -14.10 -9.54 3.20
N GLY A 259 -12.81 -9.85 3.15
CA GLY A 259 -11.82 -9.06 2.41
C GLY A 259 -12.21 -8.89 0.93
N LEU A 260 -12.50 -9.99 0.21
CA LEU A 260 -12.87 -9.93 -1.21
C LEU A 260 -14.20 -9.21 -1.44
N ALA A 261 -15.24 -9.53 -0.67
CA ALA A 261 -16.56 -8.93 -0.85
C ALA A 261 -16.56 -7.42 -0.59
N LEU A 262 -15.79 -6.96 0.42
CA LEU A 262 -15.74 -5.56 0.81
C LEU A 262 -14.63 -4.74 0.09
N GLN A 263 -13.79 -5.37 -0.75
CA GLN A 263 -12.77 -4.63 -1.52
C GLN A 263 -13.36 -3.48 -2.35
N PRO A 264 -14.50 -3.62 -3.04
CA PRO A 264 -15.10 -2.50 -3.75
C PRO A 264 -15.45 -1.32 -2.85
N ILE A 265 -15.84 -1.57 -1.59
CA ILE A 265 -16.11 -0.50 -0.60
C ILE A 265 -14.79 0.21 -0.22
N ALA A 266 -13.72 -0.55 0.07
CA ALA A 266 -12.42 0.04 0.34
C ALA A 266 -11.91 0.83 -0.88
N THR A 267 -12.03 0.28 -2.09
CA THR A 267 -11.69 1.00 -3.33
C THR A 267 -12.46 2.33 -3.46
N ALA A 268 -13.77 2.33 -3.17
CA ALA A 268 -14.58 3.54 -3.23
C ALA A 268 -14.16 4.60 -2.19
N ILE A 269 -13.95 4.18 -0.93
CA ILE A 269 -13.56 5.09 0.17
C ILE A 269 -12.19 5.73 -0.11
N PHE A 270 -11.25 4.95 -0.68
CA PHE A 270 -9.88 5.37 -0.94
C PHE A 270 -9.64 5.81 -2.39
N ALA A 271 -10.68 5.97 -3.22
CA ALA A 271 -10.55 6.41 -4.62
C ALA A 271 -9.82 7.76 -4.72
N ASN A 272 -8.68 7.75 -5.44
CA ASN A 272 -7.76 8.87 -5.55
C ASN A 272 -6.91 8.81 -6.83
N SER A 273 -7.52 8.48 -7.99
CA SER A 273 -6.79 8.40 -9.26
C SER A 273 -7.61 8.88 -10.48
N PRO A 274 -8.08 10.16 -10.46
CA PRO A 274 -8.99 10.66 -11.48
C PRO A 274 -8.31 11.24 -12.73
N PHE A 275 -6.97 11.25 -12.82
CA PHE A 275 -6.24 11.89 -13.91
C PHE A 275 -5.32 10.90 -14.64
N THR A 276 -5.13 11.16 -15.94
CA THR A 276 -4.19 10.46 -16.82
C THR A 276 -3.69 11.45 -17.87
N GLU A 277 -2.37 11.53 -18.04
CA GLU A 277 -1.72 12.35 -19.09
C GLU A 277 -2.26 13.79 -19.17
N GLY A 278 -2.37 14.42 -18.00
CA GLY A 278 -2.77 15.82 -17.87
C GLY A 278 -4.27 16.07 -17.88
N LYS A 279 -5.13 15.05 -17.89
CA LYS A 279 -6.59 15.17 -18.07
C LYS A 279 -7.39 14.29 -17.12
N PRO A 280 -8.64 14.67 -16.78
CA PRO A 280 -9.58 13.75 -16.17
C PRO A 280 -9.77 12.49 -17.05
N ASN A 281 -9.72 11.30 -16.44
CA ASN A 281 -9.82 10.01 -17.14
C ASN A 281 -11.24 9.40 -17.09
N GLY A 282 -12.18 10.05 -16.39
CA GLY A 282 -13.56 9.59 -16.26
C GLY A 282 -13.78 8.52 -15.18
N TYR A 283 -12.79 8.31 -14.31
CA TYR A 283 -12.84 7.39 -13.16
C TYR A 283 -12.52 8.14 -11.87
N LEU A 284 -12.97 7.59 -10.75
CA LEU A 284 -12.56 8.01 -9.41
C LEU A 284 -11.34 7.18 -8.93
N SER A 285 -11.34 5.88 -9.24
CA SER A 285 -10.20 4.99 -9.10
C SER A 285 -9.82 4.37 -10.45
N TYR A 286 -9.00 5.09 -11.22
CA TYR A 286 -8.50 4.57 -12.51
C TYR A 286 -7.56 3.39 -12.28
N ARG A 287 -6.82 3.40 -11.18
CA ARG A 287 -5.99 2.26 -10.76
C ARG A 287 -6.81 0.97 -10.68
N SER A 288 -7.97 1.01 -10.00
CA SER A 288 -8.82 -0.17 -9.91
C SER A 288 -9.36 -0.62 -11.28
N HIS A 289 -9.66 0.31 -12.16
CA HIS A 289 -10.04 -0.03 -13.54
C HIS A 289 -8.93 -0.74 -14.29
N ILE A 290 -7.68 -0.30 -14.18
CA ILE A 290 -6.51 -0.93 -14.82
C ILE A 290 -6.40 -2.40 -14.42
N TRP A 291 -6.59 -2.73 -13.13
CA TRP A 291 -6.53 -4.10 -12.64
C TRP A 291 -7.63 -5.02 -13.17
N THR A 292 -8.60 -4.51 -13.95
CA THR A 292 -9.63 -5.34 -14.61
C THR A 292 -9.12 -6.06 -15.85
N ASP A 293 -8.00 -5.62 -16.46
CA ASP A 293 -7.45 -6.24 -17.68
C ASP A 293 -5.90 -6.16 -17.73
N VAL A 294 -5.25 -6.78 -16.74
CA VAL A 294 -3.78 -6.91 -16.64
C VAL A 294 -3.35 -8.33 -17.06
N ASP A 295 -3.79 -9.33 -16.32
CA ASP A 295 -3.61 -10.76 -16.57
C ASP A 295 -4.67 -11.51 -15.76
N ASN A 296 -5.73 -11.91 -16.42
CA ASN A 296 -6.90 -12.50 -15.77
C ASN A 296 -6.66 -13.89 -15.16
N ASN A 297 -5.48 -14.51 -15.40
CA ASN A 297 -5.11 -15.75 -14.72
C ASN A 297 -4.64 -15.50 -13.29
N ARG A 298 -4.18 -14.28 -12.96
CA ARG A 298 -3.54 -13.95 -11.68
C ARG A 298 -4.10 -12.76 -10.95
N SER A 299 -4.93 -11.94 -11.59
CA SER A 299 -5.49 -10.72 -11.02
C SER A 299 -7.01 -10.77 -10.91
N GLY A 300 -7.59 -9.97 -10.02
CA GLY A 300 -9.02 -9.78 -9.89
C GLY A 300 -9.66 -10.48 -8.71
N ASP A 301 -10.96 -10.75 -8.84
CA ASP A 301 -11.76 -11.49 -7.86
C ASP A 301 -11.45 -13.00 -7.94
N LEU A 302 -11.68 -13.69 -6.84
CA LEU A 302 -11.53 -15.12 -6.70
C LEU A 302 -12.87 -15.77 -6.31
N PRO A 303 -13.80 -16.01 -7.25
CA PRO A 303 -15.14 -16.50 -6.95
C PRO A 303 -15.16 -17.81 -6.15
N PHE A 304 -14.19 -18.71 -6.39
CA PHE A 304 -14.06 -20.00 -5.71
C PHE A 304 -13.86 -19.88 -4.18
N VAL A 305 -13.45 -18.70 -3.67
CA VAL A 305 -13.32 -18.45 -2.23
C VAL A 305 -14.68 -18.49 -1.53
N PHE A 306 -15.76 -18.20 -2.26
CA PHE A 306 -17.14 -18.23 -1.75
C PHE A 306 -17.82 -19.60 -1.88
N GLU A 307 -17.18 -20.55 -2.54
CA GLU A 307 -17.69 -21.92 -2.68
C GLU A 307 -17.54 -22.72 -1.40
N ASP A 308 -18.35 -23.76 -1.25
CA ASP A 308 -18.19 -24.74 -0.19
C ASP A 308 -16.89 -25.52 -0.35
N GLY A 309 -16.25 -25.83 0.78
CA GLY A 309 -14.97 -26.56 0.80
C GLY A 309 -13.77 -25.73 0.33
N PHE A 310 -13.87 -24.39 0.28
CA PHE A 310 -12.69 -23.53 0.12
C PHE A 310 -11.77 -23.66 1.33
N GLY A 311 -10.46 -23.66 1.07
CA GLY A 311 -9.41 -23.74 2.07
C GLY A 311 -8.03 -23.56 1.43
N PHE A 312 -6.96 -23.83 2.19
CA PHE A 312 -5.58 -23.73 1.70
C PHE A 312 -5.35 -24.61 0.46
N ASP A 313 -5.94 -25.80 0.43
CA ASP A 313 -5.86 -26.75 -0.68
C ASP A 313 -6.34 -26.13 -2.00
N LYS A 314 -7.53 -25.52 -1.99
CA LYS A 314 -8.11 -24.87 -3.18
C LYS A 314 -7.30 -23.68 -3.63
N TYR A 315 -6.74 -22.92 -2.69
CA TYR A 315 -5.87 -21.78 -3.04
C TYR A 315 -4.55 -22.26 -3.65
N VAL A 316 -3.95 -23.34 -3.15
CA VAL A 316 -2.77 -23.97 -3.76
C VAL A 316 -3.07 -24.43 -5.18
N ASP A 317 -4.23 -25.09 -5.40
CA ASP A 317 -4.64 -25.54 -6.73
C ASP A 317 -4.81 -24.36 -7.71
N TYR A 318 -5.37 -23.24 -7.25
CA TYR A 318 -5.42 -22.00 -8.02
C TYR A 318 -4.01 -21.49 -8.35
N ALA A 319 -3.16 -21.33 -7.34
CA ALA A 319 -1.82 -20.78 -7.52
C ALA A 319 -0.94 -21.65 -8.43
N LEU A 320 -1.06 -22.98 -8.38
CA LEU A 320 -0.39 -23.92 -9.29
C LEU A 320 -0.85 -23.80 -10.75
N ASN A 321 -2.05 -23.26 -10.98
CA ASN A 321 -2.58 -23.02 -12.33
C ASN A 321 -2.21 -21.63 -12.88
N VAL A 322 -1.72 -20.72 -12.04
CA VAL A 322 -1.25 -19.40 -12.50
C VAL A 322 0.06 -19.58 -13.26
N PRO A 323 0.18 -19.08 -14.52
CA PRO A 323 1.41 -19.17 -15.28
C PRO A 323 2.57 -18.45 -14.56
N MET A 324 3.77 -19.02 -14.61
CA MET A 324 4.96 -18.45 -14.00
C MET A 324 5.44 -17.21 -14.73
N TYR A 325 6.25 -16.38 -14.04
CA TYR A 325 7.05 -15.34 -14.67
C TYR A 325 8.52 -15.73 -14.75
N PHE A 326 9.12 -16.10 -13.63
CA PHE A 326 10.54 -16.36 -13.55
C PHE A 326 10.90 -17.36 -12.45
N VAL A 327 12.11 -17.86 -12.53
CA VAL A 327 12.82 -18.56 -11.47
C VAL A 327 14.15 -17.85 -11.23
N TYR A 328 14.67 -17.84 -10.00
CA TYR A 328 15.97 -17.24 -9.69
C TYR A 328 17.01 -18.34 -9.48
N ARG A 329 18.09 -18.34 -10.28
CA ARG A 329 19.16 -19.34 -10.25
C ARG A 329 20.52 -18.70 -10.53
N ASN A 330 21.51 -19.05 -9.71
CA ASN A 330 22.89 -18.59 -9.90
C ASN A 330 22.99 -17.05 -9.98
N GLY A 331 22.24 -16.33 -9.15
CA GLY A 331 22.27 -14.87 -9.14
C GLY A 331 21.53 -14.20 -10.31
N LYS A 332 20.71 -14.93 -11.08
CA LYS A 332 20.02 -14.42 -12.27
C LYS A 332 18.56 -14.86 -12.33
N TYR A 333 17.73 -14.02 -12.92
CA TYR A 333 16.37 -14.38 -13.30
C TYR A 333 16.36 -15.20 -14.58
N VAL A 334 15.70 -16.34 -14.57
CA VAL A 334 15.41 -17.19 -15.72
C VAL A 334 13.98 -16.94 -16.15
N ASP A 335 13.77 -16.53 -17.38
CA ASP A 335 12.43 -16.29 -17.94
C ASP A 335 11.67 -17.61 -18.05
N CYS A 336 10.60 -17.75 -17.27
CA CYS A 336 9.66 -18.87 -17.26
C CYS A 336 8.24 -18.39 -17.63
N SER A 337 8.12 -17.24 -18.30
CA SER A 337 6.83 -16.62 -18.61
C SER A 337 5.89 -17.57 -19.35
N GLY A 338 4.72 -17.79 -18.76
CA GLY A 338 3.69 -18.65 -19.29
C GLY A 338 3.88 -20.15 -19.03
N LEU A 339 4.99 -20.57 -18.40
CA LEU A 339 5.23 -21.98 -18.06
C LEU A 339 4.46 -22.37 -16.78
N SER A 340 4.26 -23.68 -16.61
CA SER A 340 3.49 -24.25 -15.52
C SER A 340 4.34 -24.54 -14.28
N PHE A 341 3.89 -24.10 -13.10
CA PHE A 341 4.53 -24.49 -11.84
C PHE A 341 4.38 -26.00 -11.55
N LYS A 342 3.34 -26.66 -12.07
CA LYS A 342 3.16 -28.11 -11.99
C LYS A 342 4.26 -28.84 -12.75
N ASP A 343 4.59 -28.39 -13.96
CA ASP A 343 5.70 -28.94 -14.73
C ASP A 343 7.05 -28.72 -14.02
N PHE A 344 7.18 -27.61 -13.28
CA PHE A 344 8.36 -27.34 -12.47
C PHE A 344 8.49 -28.34 -11.31
N LEU A 345 7.39 -28.65 -10.60
CA LEU A 345 7.37 -29.69 -9.56
C LEU A 345 7.85 -31.06 -10.10
N GLU A 346 7.55 -31.36 -11.34
CA GLU A 346 7.94 -32.60 -12.01
C GLU A 346 9.33 -32.56 -12.65
N GLY A 347 10.02 -31.39 -12.65
CA GLY A 347 11.32 -31.21 -13.32
C GLY A 347 11.25 -31.15 -14.82
N LYS A 348 10.09 -30.77 -15.37
CA LYS A 348 9.79 -30.76 -16.82
C LYS A 348 9.86 -29.38 -17.48
N LEU A 349 10.34 -28.34 -16.78
CA LEU A 349 10.49 -27.03 -17.42
C LEU A 349 11.49 -27.08 -18.57
N SER A 350 11.05 -26.62 -19.75
CA SER A 350 11.87 -26.62 -20.96
C SER A 350 13.15 -25.76 -20.83
N VAL A 351 13.08 -24.69 -20.04
CA VAL A 351 14.18 -23.74 -19.80
C VAL A 351 15.11 -24.18 -18.65
N LEU A 352 14.67 -25.12 -17.81
CA LEU A 352 15.41 -25.69 -16.67
C LEU A 352 15.19 -27.20 -16.57
N PRO A 353 15.64 -28.01 -17.56
CA PRO A 353 15.37 -29.45 -17.60
C PRO A 353 15.95 -30.17 -16.39
N GLY A 354 15.13 -30.95 -15.69
CA GLY A 354 15.52 -31.72 -14.51
C GLY A 354 15.59 -30.89 -13.23
N ASP A 355 15.46 -29.56 -13.29
CA ASP A 355 15.41 -28.72 -12.11
C ASP A 355 14.01 -28.79 -11.44
N ARG A 356 13.96 -28.67 -10.12
CA ARG A 356 12.74 -28.74 -9.32
C ARG A 356 12.68 -27.55 -8.37
N PRO A 357 11.46 -27.06 -8.01
CA PRO A 357 11.33 -25.90 -7.15
C PRO A 357 11.75 -26.17 -5.70
N THR A 358 12.16 -25.11 -5.04
CA THR A 358 12.30 -24.99 -3.59
C THR A 358 11.09 -24.27 -2.99
N LEU A 359 10.96 -24.25 -1.66
CA LEU A 359 9.95 -23.41 -0.99
C LEU A 359 10.14 -21.91 -1.31
N ASN A 360 11.39 -21.47 -1.53
CA ASN A 360 11.66 -20.11 -1.93
C ASN A 360 11.12 -19.80 -3.34
N ASP A 361 11.16 -20.75 -4.28
CA ASP A 361 10.52 -20.60 -5.58
C ASP A 361 9.01 -20.51 -5.46
N TRP A 362 8.40 -21.29 -4.57
CA TRP A 362 6.98 -21.19 -4.26
C TRP A 362 6.61 -19.83 -3.66
N GLU A 363 7.36 -19.37 -2.66
CA GLU A 363 7.16 -18.04 -2.08
C GLU A 363 7.23 -16.95 -3.15
N ASN A 364 8.25 -17.00 -4.03
CA ASN A 364 8.40 -16.05 -5.13
C ASN A 364 7.24 -16.13 -6.13
N HIS A 365 6.78 -17.33 -6.46
CA HIS A 365 5.62 -17.51 -7.34
C HIS A 365 4.36 -16.87 -6.74
N LEU A 366 4.08 -17.07 -5.45
CA LEU A 366 2.98 -16.42 -4.75
C LEU A 366 3.05 -14.88 -4.80
N THR A 367 4.26 -14.29 -4.84
CA THR A 367 4.41 -12.83 -4.98
C THR A 367 4.01 -12.32 -6.36
N THR A 368 3.92 -13.18 -7.37
CA THR A 368 3.53 -12.83 -8.73
C THR A 368 2.04 -13.03 -9.03
N ILE A 369 1.24 -13.35 -8.02
CA ILE A 369 -0.22 -13.51 -8.10
C ILE A 369 -0.86 -12.26 -7.50
N PHE A 370 -1.77 -11.60 -8.21
CA PHE A 370 -2.27 -10.26 -7.89
C PHE A 370 -3.81 -10.18 -7.77
N PRO A 371 -4.48 -11.03 -6.98
CA PRO A 371 -5.91 -10.88 -6.75
C PRO A 371 -6.19 -9.65 -5.86
N GLU A 372 -7.45 -9.26 -5.74
CA GLU A 372 -7.91 -8.15 -4.90
C GLU A 372 -7.56 -8.37 -3.40
N VAL A 373 -7.55 -9.62 -2.95
CA VAL A 373 -6.99 -10.07 -1.68
C VAL A 373 -6.07 -11.25 -1.95
N ARG A 374 -4.83 -11.18 -1.50
CA ARG A 374 -3.81 -12.21 -1.72
C ARG A 374 -3.57 -13.03 -0.46
N LEU A 375 -3.58 -14.35 -0.59
CA LEU A 375 -3.18 -15.24 0.49
C LEU A 375 -1.70 -15.62 0.36
N LYS A 376 -0.99 -15.33 1.42
CA LYS A 376 0.36 -15.84 1.71
C LYS A 376 0.30 -16.55 3.08
N ARG A 377 1.28 -16.34 3.94
CA ARG A 377 1.19 -16.71 5.37
C ARG A 377 0.40 -15.67 6.20
N TYR A 378 -0.30 -14.80 5.51
CA TYR A 378 -1.20 -13.74 5.96
C TYR A 378 -2.10 -13.34 4.78
N LEU A 379 -3.13 -12.57 5.04
CA LEU A 379 -3.98 -11.98 4.01
C LEU A 379 -3.52 -10.55 3.73
N GLU A 380 -3.42 -10.20 2.45
CA GLU A 380 -2.99 -8.91 1.95
C GLU A 380 -4.13 -8.22 1.21
N MET A 381 -4.62 -7.10 1.76
CA MET A 381 -5.69 -6.27 1.18
C MET A 381 -5.08 -5.27 0.20
N ARG A 382 -5.49 -5.29 -1.09
CA ARG A 382 -4.77 -4.67 -2.20
C ARG A 382 -5.55 -3.62 -3.00
N GLY A 383 -6.83 -3.41 -2.72
CA GLY A 383 -7.73 -2.65 -3.60
C GLY A 383 -7.70 -1.12 -3.44
N ALA A 384 -6.97 -0.56 -2.48
CA ALA A 384 -6.95 0.88 -2.23
C ALA A 384 -5.94 1.62 -3.11
N ASP A 385 -6.32 2.82 -3.59
CA ASP A 385 -5.40 3.74 -4.25
C ASP A 385 -4.37 4.31 -3.27
N GLY A 386 -3.19 4.67 -3.75
CA GLY A 386 -2.24 5.52 -3.04
C GLY A 386 -2.89 6.85 -2.65
N GLY A 387 -2.52 7.43 -1.52
CA GLY A 387 -3.16 8.64 -0.99
C GLY A 387 -2.25 9.42 -0.06
N PRO A 388 -2.70 10.60 0.42
CA PRO A 388 -1.95 11.44 1.34
C PRO A 388 -1.69 10.69 2.66
N TRP A 389 -0.65 11.12 3.38
CA TRP A 389 -0.09 10.39 4.53
C TRP A 389 -1.11 9.94 5.59
N ARG A 390 -2.14 10.74 5.88
CA ARG A 390 -3.18 10.37 6.85
C ARG A 390 -3.99 9.17 6.42
N ARG A 391 -4.21 8.99 5.11
CA ARG A 391 -4.91 7.83 4.56
C ARG A 391 -4.06 6.56 4.61
N LEU A 392 -2.73 6.68 4.66
CA LEU A 392 -1.83 5.55 4.86
C LEU A 392 -2.07 4.84 6.20
N CYS A 393 -2.49 5.58 7.22
CA CYS A 393 -2.83 5.02 8.53
C CYS A 393 -4.31 4.59 8.63
N ALA A 394 -5.20 5.23 7.86
CA ALA A 394 -6.63 4.95 7.90
C ALA A 394 -6.98 3.57 7.30
N LEU A 395 -6.29 3.12 6.26
CA LEU A 395 -6.56 1.82 5.65
C LEU A 395 -6.23 0.64 6.57
N PRO A 396 -5.05 0.59 7.22
CA PRO A 396 -4.77 -0.42 8.25
C PRO A 396 -5.79 -0.39 9.40
N ALA A 397 -6.21 0.80 9.85
CA ALA A 397 -7.21 0.93 10.89
C ALA A 397 -8.57 0.37 10.46
N PHE A 398 -9.01 0.67 9.24
CA PHE A 398 -10.26 0.17 8.66
C PHE A 398 -10.29 -1.36 8.64
N TRP A 399 -9.29 -2.01 8.04
CA TRP A 399 -9.24 -3.46 7.92
C TRP A 399 -8.99 -4.17 9.25
N THR A 400 -8.15 -3.60 10.13
CA THR A 400 -7.90 -4.15 11.46
C THR A 400 -9.16 -4.12 12.32
N GLY A 401 -9.93 -3.03 12.27
CA GLY A 401 -11.18 -2.91 13.01
C GLY A 401 -12.23 -3.94 12.60
N ILE A 402 -12.28 -4.31 11.32
CA ILE A 402 -13.20 -5.32 10.81
C ILE A 402 -12.70 -6.75 11.10
N LEU A 403 -11.42 -7.03 10.81
CA LEU A 403 -10.92 -8.40 10.73
C LEU A 403 -10.26 -8.92 12.01
N TYR A 404 -9.88 -8.02 12.95
CA TYR A 404 -9.23 -8.41 14.21
C TYR A 404 -10.16 -8.36 15.42
N ASP A 405 -11.42 -8.01 15.21
CA ASP A 405 -12.49 -8.07 16.19
C ASP A 405 -13.57 -9.06 15.76
N GLU A 406 -13.92 -10.00 16.62
CA GLU A 406 -14.80 -11.13 16.30
C GLU A 406 -16.24 -10.68 15.99
N GLU A 407 -16.77 -9.70 16.75
CA GLU A 407 -18.12 -9.18 16.52
C GLU A 407 -18.20 -8.39 15.21
N SER A 408 -17.15 -7.59 14.90
CA SER A 408 -17.09 -6.85 13.64
C SER A 408 -16.90 -7.77 12.43
N LEU A 409 -16.08 -8.82 12.56
CA LEU A 409 -15.92 -9.84 11.52
C LEU A 409 -17.24 -10.57 11.26
N GLN A 410 -17.96 -10.96 12.31
CA GLN A 410 -19.26 -11.60 12.16
C GLN A 410 -20.30 -10.65 11.54
N GLY A 411 -20.37 -9.40 12.01
CA GLY A 411 -21.25 -8.39 11.40
C GLY A 411 -20.93 -8.13 9.91
N ALA A 412 -19.67 -8.16 9.52
CA ALA A 412 -19.26 -8.05 8.13
C ALA A 412 -19.66 -9.30 7.32
N LEU A 413 -19.54 -10.52 7.89
CA LEU A 413 -20.03 -11.76 7.27
C LEU A 413 -21.54 -11.72 7.08
N ASP A 414 -22.30 -11.20 8.06
CA ASP A 414 -23.75 -11.08 7.97
C ASP A 414 -24.16 -10.12 6.83
N ILE A 415 -23.46 -8.98 6.68
CA ILE A 415 -23.69 -8.03 5.58
C ILE A 415 -23.51 -8.69 4.21
N ILE A 416 -22.49 -9.52 4.04
CA ILE A 416 -22.15 -10.11 2.73
C ILE A 416 -22.79 -11.48 2.49
N SER A 417 -23.52 -12.04 3.47
CA SER A 417 -24.00 -13.43 3.50
C SER A 417 -24.84 -13.84 2.29
N ASP A 418 -25.60 -12.90 1.74
CA ASP A 418 -26.49 -13.10 0.60
C ASP A 418 -26.01 -12.39 -0.69
N TRP A 419 -24.77 -11.86 -0.70
CA TRP A 419 -24.24 -11.22 -1.90
C TRP A 419 -23.90 -12.24 -2.96
N THR A 420 -24.51 -12.08 -4.11
CA THR A 420 -24.28 -12.93 -5.28
C THR A 420 -22.96 -12.60 -5.97
N GLU A 421 -22.41 -13.55 -6.71
CA GLU A 421 -21.24 -13.32 -7.58
C GLU A 421 -21.49 -12.16 -8.57
N LYS A 422 -22.72 -12.07 -9.13
CA LYS A 422 -23.09 -10.98 -10.04
C LYS A 422 -23.06 -9.62 -9.37
N GLU A 423 -23.49 -9.50 -8.12
CA GLU A 423 -23.41 -8.26 -7.36
C GLU A 423 -21.97 -7.86 -7.08
N ARG A 424 -21.13 -8.80 -6.64
CA ARG A 424 -19.68 -8.54 -6.43
C ARG A 424 -19.00 -8.10 -7.72
N ALA A 425 -19.22 -8.79 -8.83
CA ALA A 425 -18.70 -8.42 -10.14
C ALA A 425 -19.22 -7.04 -10.61
N MET A 426 -20.49 -6.74 -10.38
CA MET A 426 -21.09 -5.44 -10.69
C MET A 426 -20.43 -4.32 -9.88
N LEU A 427 -20.21 -4.51 -8.58
CA LEU A 427 -19.53 -3.54 -7.72
C LEU A 427 -18.09 -3.31 -8.19
N ARG A 428 -17.32 -4.38 -8.46
CA ARG A 428 -15.96 -4.29 -8.98
C ARG A 428 -15.88 -3.46 -10.27
N ASN A 429 -16.87 -3.59 -11.17
CA ASN A 429 -16.89 -2.88 -12.44
C ASN A 429 -17.38 -1.43 -12.34
N LYS A 430 -18.32 -1.12 -11.45
CA LYS A 430 -18.95 0.21 -11.37
C LYS A 430 -18.26 1.14 -10.37
N VAL A 431 -17.75 0.61 -9.27
CA VAL A 431 -17.10 1.41 -8.22
C VAL A 431 -15.95 2.28 -8.75
N PRO A 432 -15.08 1.82 -9.64
CA PRO A 432 -14.03 2.67 -10.18
C PRO A 432 -14.51 3.99 -10.80
N LYS A 433 -15.73 4.02 -11.35
CA LYS A 433 -16.35 5.22 -11.93
C LYS A 433 -17.24 6.00 -10.99
N GLN A 434 -18.02 5.30 -10.18
CA GLN A 434 -19.13 5.89 -9.44
C GLN A 434 -18.86 5.99 -7.93
N GLY A 435 -17.75 5.38 -7.45
CA GLY A 435 -17.39 5.38 -6.03
C GLY A 435 -18.51 4.85 -5.15
N LEU A 436 -18.81 5.56 -4.07
CA LEU A 436 -19.87 5.22 -3.13
C LEU A 436 -21.29 5.50 -3.65
N ASN A 437 -21.44 6.15 -4.81
CA ASN A 437 -22.72 6.47 -5.42
C ASN A 437 -23.25 5.37 -6.35
N VAL A 438 -22.63 4.20 -6.40
CA VAL A 438 -23.12 3.02 -7.11
C VAL A 438 -24.49 2.63 -6.55
N PRO A 439 -25.56 2.54 -7.39
CA PRO A 439 -26.82 1.93 -6.97
C PRO A 439 -26.60 0.46 -6.58
N PHE A 440 -26.96 0.10 -5.37
CA PHE A 440 -26.83 -1.25 -4.84
C PHE A 440 -28.06 -1.62 -4.02
N ARG A 441 -28.77 -2.65 -4.48
CA ARG A 441 -30.06 -3.09 -3.93
C ARG A 441 -31.05 -1.93 -3.83
N ASP A 442 -31.66 -1.71 -2.68
CA ASP A 442 -32.70 -0.68 -2.47
C ASP A 442 -32.09 0.72 -2.18
N GLY A 443 -30.76 0.91 -2.34
CA GLY A 443 -30.10 2.16 -2.00
C GLY A 443 -28.84 2.42 -2.81
N LEU A 444 -27.87 3.04 -2.13
CA LEU A 444 -26.53 3.30 -2.64
C LEU A 444 -25.49 2.50 -1.84
N LEU A 445 -24.39 2.16 -2.47
CA LEU A 445 -23.26 1.51 -1.82
C LEU A 445 -22.76 2.30 -0.59
N LYS A 446 -22.94 3.61 -0.59
CA LYS A 446 -22.65 4.48 0.56
C LYS A 446 -23.30 4.01 1.86
N HIS A 447 -24.53 3.53 1.81
CA HIS A 447 -25.22 3.07 3.02
C HIS A 447 -24.55 1.81 3.60
N VAL A 448 -24.21 0.87 2.74
CA VAL A 448 -23.43 -0.32 3.16
C VAL A 448 -22.05 0.08 3.69
N ALA A 449 -21.39 1.04 3.03
CA ALA A 449 -20.09 1.56 3.49
C ALA A 449 -20.19 2.22 4.88
N GLN A 450 -21.30 2.87 5.21
CA GLN A 450 -21.56 3.44 6.55
C GLN A 450 -21.68 2.34 7.60
N ASP A 451 -22.38 1.24 7.29
CA ASP A 451 -22.50 0.11 8.19
C ASP A 451 -21.15 -0.58 8.42
N VAL A 452 -20.39 -0.82 7.34
CA VAL A 452 -19.03 -1.40 7.40
C VAL A 452 -18.07 -0.49 8.16
N PHE A 453 -18.13 0.83 7.94
CA PHE A 453 -17.32 1.80 8.68
C PHE A 453 -17.64 1.78 10.18
N LYS A 454 -18.91 1.65 10.54
CA LYS A 454 -19.32 1.50 11.93
C LYS A 454 -18.73 0.23 12.54
N LEU A 455 -18.78 -0.90 11.85
CA LEU A 455 -18.13 -2.13 12.31
C LEU A 455 -16.64 -1.95 12.53
N ALA A 456 -15.93 -1.28 11.60
CA ALA A 456 -14.51 -0.98 11.76
C ALA A 456 -14.25 -0.14 13.03
N LYS A 457 -15.04 0.91 13.23
CA LYS A 457 -14.90 1.81 14.39
C LYS A 457 -15.20 1.09 15.72
N ASP A 458 -16.29 0.32 15.75
CA ASP A 458 -16.70 -0.45 16.95
C ASP A 458 -15.65 -1.52 17.28
N GLY A 459 -15.10 -2.21 16.28
CA GLY A 459 -14.03 -3.19 16.47
C GLY A 459 -12.75 -2.57 17.05
N LEU A 460 -12.30 -1.41 16.52
CA LEU A 460 -11.16 -0.69 17.12
C LEU A 460 -11.43 -0.25 18.54
N THR A 461 -12.67 0.18 18.83
CA THR A 461 -13.06 0.57 20.19
C THR A 461 -13.00 -0.64 21.13
N ARG A 462 -13.51 -1.81 20.74
CA ARG A 462 -13.44 -3.05 21.55
C ARG A 462 -12.01 -3.57 21.72
N ARG A 463 -11.10 -3.31 20.75
CA ARG A 463 -9.67 -3.57 20.95
C ARG A 463 -9.05 -2.78 22.10
N GLY A 464 -9.63 -1.65 22.50
CA GLY A 464 -9.25 -0.88 23.68
C GLY A 464 -7.90 -0.17 23.59
N LEU A 465 -7.39 0.06 22.37
CA LEU A 465 -6.08 0.68 22.11
C LEU A 465 -6.17 2.15 21.69
N ASN A 466 -7.37 2.74 21.68
CA ASN A 466 -7.65 4.11 21.24
C ASN A 466 -7.21 4.35 19.77
N GLU A 467 -7.49 3.38 18.91
CA GLU A 467 -7.09 3.39 17.47
C GLU A 467 -8.19 3.95 16.55
N GLU A 468 -9.42 4.13 17.03
CA GLU A 468 -10.57 4.60 16.24
C GLU A 468 -10.37 6.00 15.66
N GLY A 469 -9.49 6.80 16.27
CA GLY A 469 -9.12 8.13 15.79
C GLY A 469 -8.47 8.14 14.41
N PHE A 470 -7.82 7.04 13.98
CA PHE A 470 -7.22 6.91 12.65
C PHE A 470 -8.24 6.80 11.51
N LEU A 471 -9.51 6.50 11.83
CA LEU A 471 -10.59 6.47 10.83
C LEU A 471 -11.13 7.86 10.46
N LYS A 472 -10.76 8.91 11.19
CA LYS A 472 -11.31 10.26 11.03
C LYS A 472 -11.15 10.82 9.61
N ASP A 473 -10.04 10.52 8.94
CA ASP A 473 -9.75 11.03 7.60
C ASP A 473 -10.62 10.43 6.50
N ILE A 474 -11.28 9.29 6.76
CA ILE A 474 -12.22 8.65 5.82
C ILE A 474 -13.68 8.81 6.27
N GLU A 475 -13.94 9.26 7.49
CA GLU A 475 -15.31 9.42 8.04
C GLU A 475 -16.16 10.38 7.18
N GLU A 476 -15.58 11.49 6.73
CA GLU A 476 -16.27 12.45 5.87
C GLU A 476 -16.62 11.83 4.50
N THR A 477 -15.69 11.08 3.90
CA THR A 477 -15.94 10.37 2.63
C THR A 477 -17.09 9.38 2.77
N VAL A 478 -17.13 8.60 3.85
CA VAL A 478 -18.20 7.63 4.12
C VAL A 478 -19.53 8.33 4.38
N ARG A 479 -19.51 9.44 5.13
CA ARG A 479 -20.72 10.21 5.47
C ARG A 479 -21.33 10.88 4.24
N THR A 480 -20.53 11.52 3.40
CA THR A 480 -21.02 12.31 2.25
C THR A 480 -21.13 11.51 0.98
N GLY A 481 -20.29 10.50 0.82
CA GLY A 481 -20.08 9.79 -0.44
C GLY A 481 -19.12 10.50 -1.40
N VAL A 482 -18.52 11.62 -0.99
CA VAL A 482 -17.58 12.40 -1.82
C VAL A 482 -16.16 11.91 -1.55
N THR A 483 -15.49 11.41 -2.57
CA THR A 483 -14.14 10.84 -2.52
C THR A 483 -13.05 11.91 -2.68
N SER A 484 -11.78 11.52 -2.40
CA SER A 484 -10.64 12.38 -2.75
C SER A 484 -10.58 12.69 -4.24
N ALA A 485 -10.88 11.71 -5.09
CA ALA A 485 -10.87 11.90 -6.53
C ALA A 485 -11.87 12.99 -6.98
N GLU A 486 -13.09 12.99 -6.42
CA GLU A 486 -14.09 14.03 -6.71
C GLU A 486 -13.64 15.41 -6.21
N HIS A 487 -12.97 15.45 -5.07
CA HIS A 487 -12.38 16.69 -4.58
C HIS A 487 -11.29 17.22 -5.51
N LEU A 488 -10.40 16.34 -6.00
CA LEU A 488 -9.36 16.72 -6.97
C LEU A 488 -9.96 17.18 -8.30
N LEU A 489 -10.99 16.52 -8.81
CA LEU A 489 -11.72 16.95 -10.01
C LEU A 489 -12.36 18.32 -9.84
N LYS A 490 -12.94 18.59 -8.68
CA LYS A 490 -13.48 19.90 -8.35
C LYS A 490 -12.41 20.99 -8.36
N LEU A 491 -11.26 20.74 -7.74
CA LEU A 491 -10.12 21.66 -7.76
C LEU A 491 -9.61 21.90 -9.19
N TYR A 492 -9.50 20.84 -9.99
CA TYR A 492 -9.08 20.91 -11.39
C TYR A 492 -9.95 21.88 -12.20
N HIS A 493 -11.28 21.74 -12.13
CA HIS A 493 -12.21 22.60 -12.88
C HIS A 493 -12.40 24.00 -12.30
N GLU A 494 -12.38 24.15 -10.97
CA GLU A 494 -12.73 25.43 -10.33
C GLU A 494 -11.51 26.32 -9.99
N LYS A 495 -10.34 25.71 -9.72
CA LYS A 495 -9.18 26.44 -9.17
C LYS A 495 -7.91 26.31 -9.97
N TRP A 496 -7.67 25.17 -10.62
CA TRP A 496 -6.39 24.86 -11.25
C TRP A 496 -6.35 25.18 -12.75
N GLY A 497 -7.39 25.81 -13.28
CA GLY A 497 -7.45 26.22 -14.70
C GLY A 497 -7.30 25.04 -15.66
N GLU A 498 -7.85 23.89 -15.29
CA GLU A 498 -7.76 22.63 -16.04
C GLU A 498 -6.31 22.14 -16.26
N SER A 499 -5.43 22.40 -15.30
CA SER A 499 -4.08 21.84 -15.21
C SER A 499 -4.00 20.80 -14.08
N VAL A 500 -3.25 19.70 -14.32
CA VAL A 500 -2.92 18.71 -13.29
C VAL A 500 -1.67 19.06 -12.50
N ASP A 501 -0.89 20.04 -12.92
CA ASP A 501 0.37 20.40 -12.27
C ASP A 501 0.22 20.73 -10.77
N PRO A 502 -0.84 21.45 -10.33
CA PRO A 502 -1.05 21.69 -8.91
C PRO A 502 -1.30 20.44 -8.05
N VAL A 503 -1.61 19.27 -8.67
CA VAL A 503 -1.76 18.00 -7.94
C VAL A 503 -0.47 17.63 -7.20
N PHE A 504 0.69 17.90 -7.80
CA PHE A 504 2.00 17.57 -7.24
C PHE A 504 2.29 18.34 -5.95
N GLU A 505 1.88 19.61 -5.87
CA GLU A 505 1.96 20.41 -4.65
C GLU A 505 0.86 20.02 -3.63
N HIS A 506 -0.37 19.81 -4.12
CA HIS A 506 -1.53 19.51 -3.26
C HIS A 506 -1.41 18.16 -2.54
N LEU A 507 -0.79 17.16 -3.17
CA LEU A 507 -0.60 15.80 -2.63
C LEU A 507 0.87 15.51 -2.26
N LEU A 508 1.69 16.54 -2.10
CA LEU A 508 3.07 16.42 -1.64
C LEU A 508 3.10 15.89 -0.19
N TYR A 509 3.97 14.92 0.07
CA TYR A 509 4.24 14.38 1.41
C TYR A 509 5.10 15.30 2.27
#